data_e4cc6ca820b7d569476e3b85f579a0af
#
_entry.id   e4cc6ca820b7d569476e3b85f579a0af
#
_cell.length_a   1.000
_cell.length_b   1.000
_cell.length_c   1.000
_cell.angle_alpha   90.00
_cell.angle_beta   90.00
_cell.angle_gamma   90.00
#
_symmetry.space_group_name_H-M   'P 1'
#
loop_
_entity.id
_entity.type
_entity.pdbx_description
1 polymer ?
#
loop_
_entity_poly.entity_id
_entity_poly.type
_entity_poly.pdbx_seq_one_letter_code
_entity_poly.pdbx_strand_id
1 'polypeptide(L)'
;MAIRIMGTGSCLAEREVSNDELSKYVDTSDEWISSRTGIKNRRIAVTETTTSMAAEAALKALEMAGRAAEDVELIVLATVTPDYYTPSGACQVQAAIGADKAIAFDVNAACSGFVFALNIAKMYIETGFVKNALVIGSETLSKILDWNDRGTCVLFG
;
A
#
# COMPACT_ATOMS: atom_id res chain seq x y z
N MET A 1 -1.61 26.47 -5.83
CA MET A 1 -0.86 25.87 -6.98
C MET A 1 -1.48 24.50 -7.27
N ALA A 2 -1.68 24.13 -8.52
CA ALA A 2 -2.22 22.81 -8.83
C ALA A 2 -1.11 21.75 -8.70
N ILE A 3 -1.38 20.66 -8.00
CA ILE A 3 -0.49 19.48 -7.96
C ILE A 3 -0.69 18.63 -9.23
N ARG A 4 0.32 17.85 -9.60
CA ARG A 4 0.29 16.94 -10.73
C ARG A 4 0.87 15.59 -10.33
N ILE A 5 0.19 14.50 -10.71
CA ILE A 5 0.74 13.15 -10.62
C ILE A 5 1.77 12.98 -11.73
N MET A 6 2.99 12.61 -11.38
CA MET A 6 4.13 12.48 -12.29
C MET A 6 4.38 11.04 -12.71
N GLY A 7 4.08 10.10 -11.83
CA GLY A 7 4.26 8.67 -12.07
C GLY A 7 3.44 7.85 -11.08
N THR A 8 3.18 6.61 -11.45
CA THR A 8 2.50 5.62 -10.64
C THR A 8 3.30 4.32 -10.65
N GLY A 9 3.18 3.53 -9.58
CA GLY A 9 3.82 2.22 -9.48
C GLY A 9 2.98 1.30 -8.61
N SER A 10 3.12 0.01 -8.83
CA SER A 10 2.42 -1.01 -8.06
C SER A 10 3.30 -2.22 -7.80
N CYS A 11 3.05 -2.86 -6.66
CA CYS A 11 3.59 -4.16 -6.30
C CYS A 11 2.48 -4.99 -5.67
N LEU A 12 2.39 -6.26 -6.06
CA LEU A 12 1.43 -7.21 -5.51
C LEU A 12 2.19 -8.40 -4.95
N ALA A 13 1.65 -9.02 -3.89
CA ALA A 13 2.18 -10.28 -3.39
C ALA A 13 2.09 -11.37 -4.48
N GLU A 14 3.06 -12.29 -4.51
CA GLU A 14 3.17 -13.28 -5.58
C GLU A 14 2.07 -14.34 -5.54
N ARG A 15 1.72 -14.81 -4.32
CA ARG A 15 0.74 -15.88 -4.16
C ARG A 15 -0.67 -15.38 -4.47
N GLU A 16 -1.26 -15.96 -5.52
CA GLU A 16 -2.66 -15.76 -5.87
C GLU A 16 -3.51 -16.93 -5.37
N VAL A 17 -4.65 -16.60 -4.75
CA VAL A 17 -5.62 -17.59 -4.24
C VAL A 17 -6.98 -17.30 -4.84
N SER A 18 -7.53 -18.28 -5.56
CA SER A 18 -8.87 -18.19 -6.14
C SER A 18 -9.98 -18.44 -5.11
N ASN A 19 -11.22 -18.08 -5.48
CA ASN A 19 -12.39 -18.41 -4.67
C ASN A 19 -12.56 -19.94 -4.50
N ASP A 20 -12.26 -20.74 -5.54
CA ASP A 20 -12.33 -22.20 -5.47
C ASP A 20 -11.27 -22.79 -4.53
N GLU A 21 -10.09 -22.18 -4.46
CA GLU A 21 -9.09 -22.59 -3.48
C GLU A 21 -9.54 -22.25 -2.06
N LEU A 22 -10.10 -21.06 -1.85
CA LEU A 22 -10.60 -20.62 -0.56
C LEU A 22 -11.77 -21.49 -0.05
N SER A 23 -12.63 -21.99 -0.95
CA SER A 23 -13.76 -22.86 -0.60
C SER A 23 -13.33 -24.21 0.00
N LYS A 24 -12.05 -24.59 -0.09
CA LYS A 24 -11.51 -25.77 0.57
C LYS A 24 -11.30 -25.57 2.08
N TYR A 25 -11.29 -24.35 2.54
CA TYR A 25 -10.99 -23.97 3.94
C TYR A 25 -12.22 -23.44 4.68
N VAL A 26 -13.12 -22.75 3.98
CA VAL A 26 -14.34 -22.20 4.57
C VAL A 26 -15.55 -22.51 3.70
N ASP A 27 -16.74 -22.61 4.31
CA ASP A 27 -18.01 -22.88 3.63
C ASP A 27 -18.44 -21.70 2.73
N THR A 28 -17.98 -21.71 1.48
CA THR A 28 -18.22 -20.66 0.48
C THR A 28 -18.13 -21.23 -0.94
N SER A 29 -18.38 -20.40 -1.96
CA SER A 29 -18.22 -20.75 -3.38
C SER A 29 -17.80 -19.53 -4.20
N ASP A 30 -17.24 -19.75 -5.41
CA ASP A 30 -16.96 -18.64 -6.34
C ASP A 30 -18.23 -17.86 -6.68
N GLU A 31 -19.35 -18.52 -6.91
CA GLU A 31 -20.63 -17.86 -7.20
C GLU A 31 -21.07 -16.96 -6.04
N TRP A 32 -20.96 -17.46 -4.79
CA TRP A 32 -21.34 -16.70 -3.60
C TRP A 32 -20.48 -15.45 -3.41
N ILE A 33 -19.14 -15.59 -3.52
CA ILE A 33 -18.21 -14.48 -3.35
C ILE A 33 -18.36 -13.49 -4.50
N SER A 34 -18.32 -13.96 -5.74
CA SER A 34 -18.31 -13.11 -6.94
C SER A 34 -19.61 -12.31 -7.09
N SER A 35 -20.78 -12.91 -6.79
CA SER A 35 -22.05 -12.20 -6.90
C SER A 35 -22.21 -11.06 -5.89
N ARG A 36 -21.52 -11.11 -4.74
CA ARG A 36 -21.61 -10.12 -3.67
C ARG A 36 -20.49 -9.09 -3.67
N THR A 37 -19.33 -9.47 -4.16
CA THR A 37 -18.11 -8.65 -4.02
C THR A 37 -17.44 -8.33 -5.36
N GLY A 38 -17.68 -9.12 -6.38
CA GLY A 38 -16.94 -9.07 -7.65
C GLY A 38 -15.54 -9.69 -7.56
N ILE A 39 -15.09 -10.14 -6.39
CA ILE A 39 -13.74 -10.68 -6.17
C ILE A 39 -13.65 -12.07 -6.78
N LYS A 40 -12.64 -12.31 -7.61
CA LYS A 40 -12.31 -13.61 -8.20
C LYS A 40 -11.10 -14.25 -7.53
N ASN A 41 -10.08 -13.45 -7.27
CA ASN A 41 -8.82 -13.87 -6.67
C ASN A 41 -8.40 -12.84 -5.62
N ARG A 42 -7.50 -13.25 -4.70
CA ARG A 42 -6.79 -12.37 -3.76
C ARG A 42 -5.31 -12.69 -3.76
N ARG A 43 -4.52 -11.71 -3.38
CA ARG A 43 -3.07 -11.86 -3.23
C ARG A 43 -2.72 -12.02 -1.77
N ILE A 44 -1.97 -13.09 -1.45
CA ILE A 44 -1.58 -13.42 -0.09
C ILE A 44 -0.10 -13.13 0.09
N ALA A 45 0.24 -12.23 0.99
CA ALA A 45 1.62 -11.95 1.36
C ALA A 45 2.20 -13.14 2.16
N VAL A 46 3.23 -13.79 1.63
CA VAL A 46 3.93 -14.91 2.26
C VAL A 46 5.27 -14.43 2.81
N THR A 47 6.12 -13.93 1.94
CA THR A 47 7.45 -13.38 2.26
C THR A 47 7.46 -11.86 2.20
N GLU A 48 6.56 -11.30 1.43
CA GLU A 48 6.44 -9.86 1.25
C GLU A 48 5.99 -9.20 2.55
N THR A 49 6.42 -7.97 2.74
CA THR A 49 6.01 -7.10 3.84
C THR A 49 5.33 -5.85 3.31
N THR A 50 4.61 -5.16 4.16
CA THR A 50 4.01 -3.87 3.82
C THR A 50 5.06 -2.91 3.29
N THR A 51 6.21 -2.84 3.95
CA THR A 51 7.32 -1.96 3.56
C THR A 51 7.99 -2.42 2.26
N SER A 52 8.22 -3.72 2.06
CA SER A 52 8.88 -4.20 0.84
C SER A 52 8.05 -3.92 -0.41
N MET A 53 6.75 -4.16 -0.36
CA MET A 53 5.83 -3.84 -1.47
C MET A 53 5.72 -2.33 -1.70
N ALA A 54 5.67 -1.55 -0.62
CA ALA A 54 5.65 -0.09 -0.71
C ALA A 54 6.91 0.47 -1.38
N ALA A 55 8.10 -0.04 -1.02
CA ALA A 55 9.37 0.38 -1.60
C ALA A 55 9.46 0.03 -3.10
N GLU A 56 9.03 -1.16 -3.49
CA GLU A 56 9.02 -1.57 -4.90
C GLU A 56 8.06 -0.72 -5.73
N ALA A 57 6.84 -0.48 -5.22
CA ALA A 57 5.87 0.40 -5.87
C ALA A 57 6.41 1.84 -6.01
N ALA A 58 7.09 2.35 -4.97
CA ALA A 58 7.72 3.66 -4.98
C ALA A 58 8.80 3.78 -6.06
N LEU A 59 9.70 2.79 -6.18
CA LEU A 59 10.74 2.78 -7.21
C LEU A 59 10.15 2.79 -8.62
N LYS A 60 9.09 2.01 -8.88
CA LYS A 60 8.39 2.02 -10.18
C LYS A 60 7.73 3.38 -10.47
N ALA A 61 7.17 4.03 -9.45
CA ALA A 61 6.58 5.36 -9.60
C ALA A 61 7.65 6.42 -9.91
N LEU A 62 8.81 6.34 -9.26
CA LEU A 62 9.96 7.23 -9.53
C LEU A 62 10.54 7.02 -10.92
N GLU A 63 10.68 5.77 -11.36
CA GLU A 63 11.11 5.42 -12.71
C GLU A 63 10.16 6.04 -13.76
N MET A 64 8.84 5.86 -13.61
CA MET A 64 7.86 6.47 -14.51
C MET A 64 7.91 8.00 -14.49
N ALA A 65 8.18 8.60 -13.34
CA ALA A 65 8.30 10.04 -13.18
C ALA A 65 9.62 10.62 -13.73
N GLY A 66 10.61 9.77 -14.04
CA GLY A 66 11.97 10.19 -14.39
C GLY A 66 12.65 10.95 -13.25
N ARG A 67 12.48 10.49 -11.99
CA ARG A 67 12.99 11.13 -10.78
C ARG A 67 13.88 10.19 -9.99
N ALA A 68 14.95 10.76 -9.41
CA ALA A 68 15.81 10.04 -8.48
C ALA A 68 15.18 10.01 -7.06
N ALA A 69 15.47 8.97 -6.31
CA ALA A 69 14.96 8.84 -4.94
C ALA A 69 15.51 9.92 -4.00
N GLU A 70 16.75 10.35 -4.23
CA GLU A 70 17.44 11.40 -3.48
C GLU A 70 16.78 12.79 -3.62
N ASP A 71 15.93 12.97 -4.65
CA ASP A 71 15.18 14.20 -4.88
C ASP A 71 13.81 14.23 -4.18
N VAL A 72 13.40 13.12 -3.57
CA VAL A 72 12.13 13.03 -2.83
C VAL A 72 12.23 13.81 -1.54
N GLU A 73 11.26 14.72 -1.32
CA GLU A 73 11.23 15.60 -0.14
C GLU A 73 10.20 15.16 0.91
N LEU A 74 9.20 14.36 0.50
CA LEU A 74 8.16 13.85 1.41
C LEU A 74 7.74 12.43 1.03
N ILE A 75 7.60 11.57 2.03
CA ILE A 75 6.99 10.23 1.91
C ILE A 75 5.85 10.11 2.90
N VAL A 76 4.64 9.86 2.40
CA VAL A 76 3.46 9.57 3.23
C VAL A 76 2.97 8.17 2.89
N LEU A 77 3.09 7.26 3.85
CA LEU A 77 2.59 5.89 3.72
C LEU A 77 1.26 5.73 4.45
N ALA A 78 0.22 5.35 3.73
CA ALA A 78 -1.06 4.96 4.31
C ALA A 78 -1.07 3.46 4.55
N THR A 79 -1.17 3.05 5.81
CA THR A 79 -1.23 1.63 6.20
C THR A 79 -1.90 1.44 7.56
N VAL A 80 -2.61 0.32 7.72
CA VAL A 80 -3.10 -0.21 9.01
C VAL A 80 -2.35 -1.47 9.43
N THR A 81 -1.48 -1.98 8.55
CA THR A 81 -0.66 -3.19 8.76
C THR A 81 0.83 -2.87 8.65
N PRO A 82 1.37 -1.92 9.45
CA PRO A 82 2.79 -1.64 9.42
C PRO A 82 3.58 -2.86 9.89
N ASP A 83 4.77 -3.06 9.32
CA ASP A 83 5.65 -4.18 9.73
C ASP A 83 6.15 -4.01 11.17
N TYR A 84 6.32 -2.75 11.61
CA TYR A 84 6.74 -2.39 12.97
C TYR A 84 5.99 -1.15 13.45
N TYR A 85 5.84 -1.01 14.77
CA TYR A 85 5.29 0.22 15.37
C TYR A 85 6.29 1.38 15.27
N THR A 86 7.59 1.09 15.34
CA THR A 86 8.68 2.05 15.19
C THR A 86 9.96 1.33 14.72
N PRO A 87 10.71 1.89 13.75
CA PRO A 87 10.38 3.11 12.99
C PRO A 87 9.12 2.93 12.14
N SER A 88 8.51 4.05 11.71
CA SER A 88 7.34 4.00 10.83
C SER A 88 7.64 3.32 9.50
N GLY A 89 6.63 2.76 8.84
CA GLY A 89 6.79 2.14 7.53
C GLY A 89 7.35 3.11 6.49
N ALA A 90 6.92 4.37 6.51
CA ALA A 90 7.47 5.41 5.63
C ALA A 90 8.98 5.63 5.83
N CYS A 91 9.48 5.60 7.08
CA CYS A 91 10.92 5.68 7.36
C CYS A 91 11.68 4.46 6.84
N GLN A 92 11.06 3.28 6.90
CA GLN A 92 11.65 2.06 6.34
C GLN A 92 11.71 2.11 4.81
N VAL A 93 10.63 2.59 4.15
CA VAL A 93 10.61 2.85 2.71
C VAL A 93 11.68 3.86 2.33
N GLN A 94 11.77 4.98 3.07
CA GLN A 94 12.79 6.00 2.89
C GLN A 94 14.20 5.41 2.84
N ALA A 95 14.55 4.60 3.82
CA ALA A 95 15.85 3.93 3.87
C ALA A 95 16.03 2.92 2.72
N ALA A 96 14.99 2.15 2.39
CA ALA A 96 15.05 1.12 1.36
C ALA A 96 15.28 1.68 -0.05
N ILE A 97 14.72 2.87 -0.35
CA ILE A 97 14.87 3.51 -1.67
C ILE A 97 15.97 4.57 -1.73
N GLY A 98 16.62 4.90 -0.61
CA GLY A 98 17.70 5.91 -0.55
C GLY A 98 17.19 7.36 -0.59
N ALA A 99 15.98 7.65 -0.11
CA ALA A 99 15.40 8.99 -0.08
C ALA A 99 15.77 9.74 1.23
N ASP A 100 17.04 9.80 1.56
CA ASP A 100 17.56 10.21 2.88
C ASP A 100 17.13 11.61 3.36
N LYS A 101 16.75 12.48 2.41
CA LYS A 101 16.34 13.86 2.73
C LYS A 101 14.84 14.03 2.96
N ALA A 102 14.05 12.99 2.66
CA ALA A 102 12.61 13.09 2.74
C ALA A 102 12.11 13.17 4.18
N ILE A 103 11.09 13.97 4.42
CA ILE A 103 10.25 13.83 5.62
C ILE A 103 9.42 12.56 5.41
N ALA A 104 9.36 11.66 6.39
CA ALA A 104 8.68 10.39 6.25
C ALA A 104 7.79 10.07 7.47
N PHE A 105 6.52 9.76 7.24
CA PHE A 105 5.58 9.34 8.28
C PHE A 105 4.41 8.53 7.72
N ASP A 106 3.76 7.77 8.60
CA ASP A 106 2.59 6.95 8.28
C ASP A 106 1.28 7.68 8.60
N VAL A 107 0.24 7.32 7.84
CA VAL A 107 -1.16 7.71 8.09
C VAL A 107 -1.99 6.44 8.26
N ASN A 108 -2.64 6.31 9.41
CA ASN A 108 -3.57 5.22 9.67
C ASN A 108 -5.01 5.73 9.57
N ALA A 109 -5.66 5.44 8.45
CA ALA A 109 -7.07 5.79 8.21
C ALA A 109 -7.77 4.74 7.31
N ALA A 110 -7.31 3.50 7.36
CA ALA A 110 -7.85 2.36 6.64
C ALA A 110 -8.15 2.69 5.15
N CYS A 111 -9.33 2.31 4.65
CA CYS A 111 -9.73 2.50 3.25
C CYS A 111 -9.64 3.95 2.76
N SER A 112 -9.73 4.94 3.65
CA SER A 112 -9.58 6.36 3.33
C SER A 112 -8.12 6.85 3.40
N GLY A 113 -7.19 6.01 3.87
CA GLY A 113 -5.81 6.38 4.18
C GLY A 113 -5.08 6.99 3.00
N PHE A 114 -5.15 6.36 1.82
CA PHE A 114 -4.49 6.88 0.62
C PHE A 114 -5.00 8.27 0.20
N VAL A 115 -6.33 8.50 0.28
CA VAL A 115 -6.92 9.81 -0.06
C VAL A 115 -6.48 10.87 0.93
N PHE A 116 -6.40 10.54 2.23
CA PHE A 116 -5.90 11.47 3.24
C PHE A 116 -4.41 11.74 3.07
N ALA A 117 -3.60 10.72 2.80
CA ALA A 117 -2.18 10.88 2.50
C ALA A 117 -1.95 11.79 1.28
N LEU A 118 -2.77 11.64 0.23
CA LEU A 118 -2.72 12.50 -0.95
C LEU A 118 -3.08 13.95 -0.61
N ASN A 119 -4.10 14.19 0.23
CA ASN A 119 -4.47 15.52 0.67
C ASN A 119 -3.36 16.15 1.54
N ILE A 120 -2.74 15.39 2.42
CA ILE A 120 -1.62 15.85 3.24
C ILE A 120 -0.45 16.28 2.33
N ALA A 121 -0.04 15.41 1.39
CA ALA A 121 1.03 15.72 0.45
C ALA A 121 0.72 16.97 -0.38
N LYS A 122 -0.54 17.11 -0.84
CA LYS A 122 -1.02 18.32 -1.53
C LYS A 122 -0.80 19.57 -0.68
N MET A 123 -1.18 19.55 0.60
CA MET A 123 -1.03 20.70 1.49
C MET A 123 0.44 21.08 1.70
N TYR A 124 1.33 20.09 1.85
CA TYR A 124 2.77 20.33 1.97
C TYR A 124 3.35 20.98 0.71
N ILE A 125 2.90 20.55 -0.48
CA ILE A 125 3.36 21.13 -1.75
C ILE A 125 2.76 22.54 -1.96
N GLU A 126 1.46 22.73 -1.71
CA GLU A 126 0.79 24.01 -1.94
C GLU A 126 1.27 25.12 -1.00
N THR A 127 1.70 24.78 0.22
CA THR A 127 2.33 25.72 1.16
C THR A 127 3.79 26.04 0.80
N GLY A 128 4.37 25.31 -0.17
CA GLY A 128 5.76 25.45 -0.56
C GLY A 128 6.76 24.85 0.41
N PHE A 129 6.28 24.03 1.37
CA PHE A 129 7.15 23.37 2.33
C PHE A 129 7.99 22.26 1.68
N VAL A 130 7.42 21.53 0.72
CA VAL A 130 8.12 20.59 -0.16
C VAL A 130 7.72 20.82 -1.62
N LYS A 131 8.55 20.37 -2.57
CA LYS A 131 8.29 20.49 -4.02
C LYS A 131 7.68 19.23 -4.62
N ASN A 132 7.89 18.09 -4.00
CA ASN A 132 7.41 16.79 -4.46
C ASN A 132 7.17 15.86 -3.28
N ALA A 133 6.39 14.80 -3.54
CA ALA A 133 6.07 13.79 -2.55
C ALA A 133 5.83 12.42 -3.21
N LEU A 134 6.17 11.35 -2.49
CA LEU A 134 5.65 10.02 -2.70
C LEU A 134 4.45 9.80 -1.78
N VAL A 135 3.34 9.37 -2.35
CA VAL A 135 2.13 8.98 -1.61
C VAL A 135 1.89 7.50 -1.88
N ILE A 136 1.91 6.70 -0.84
CA ILE A 136 1.91 5.24 -0.94
C ILE A 136 0.77 4.70 -0.10
N GLY A 137 0.01 3.74 -0.64
CA GLY A 137 -0.89 2.87 0.11
C GLY A 137 -0.35 1.45 0.01
N SER A 138 -0.08 0.80 1.12
CA SER A 138 0.41 -0.58 1.16
C SER A 138 -0.13 -1.33 2.36
N GLU A 139 -0.58 -2.55 2.13
CA GLU A 139 -1.18 -3.39 3.15
C GLU A 139 -0.78 -4.86 2.98
N THR A 140 -0.71 -5.57 4.10
CA THR A 140 -0.62 -7.02 4.17
C THR A 140 -1.75 -7.58 5.04
N LEU A 141 -3.01 -7.27 4.65
CA LEU A 141 -4.21 -7.69 5.41
C LEU A 141 -4.29 -9.19 5.57
N SER A 142 -3.81 -9.96 4.59
CA SER A 142 -3.72 -11.43 4.65
C SER A 142 -2.98 -11.97 5.88
N LYS A 143 -2.10 -11.17 6.50
CA LYS A 143 -1.34 -11.57 7.71
C LYS A 143 -2.12 -11.42 9.02
N ILE A 144 -3.19 -10.63 9.02
CA ILE A 144 -3.98 -10.34 10.23
C ILE A 144 -5.39 -10.95 10.21
N LEU A 145 -5.78 -11.60 9.10
CA LEU A 145 -7.08 -12.23 8.96
C LEU A 145 -7.15 -13.56 9.72
N ASP A 146 -8.31 -13.86 10.28
CA ASP A 146 -8.68 -15.23 10.65
C ASP A 146 -9.19 -15.96 9.41
N TRP A 147 -8.40 -16.88 8.90
CA TRP A 147 -8.73 -17.67 7.70
C TRP A 147 -9.86 -18.67 7.92
N ASN A 148 -10.33 -18.88 9.16
CA ASN A 148 -11.51 -19.67 9.50
C ASN A 148 -12.77 -18.79 9.57
N ASP A 149 -12.63 -17.47 9.61
CA ASP A 149 -13.77 -16.55 9.59
C ASP A 149 -14.16 -16.21 8.15
N ARG A 150 -15.21 -16.88 7.67
CA ARG A 150 -15.81 -16.59 6.37
C ARG A 150 -16.22 -15.13 6.18
N GLY A 151 -16.56 -14.41 7.27
CA GLY A 151 -17.02 -13.03 7.21
C GLY A 151 -15.93 -12.06 6.73
N THR A 152 -14.66 -12.41 6.95
CA THR A 152 -13.52 -11.54 6.64
C THR A 152 -12.60 -12.10 5.57
N CYS A 153 -12.28 -13.40 5.58
CA CYS A 153 -11.29 -14.00 4.68
C CYS A 153 -11.72 -14.00 3.19
N VAL A 154 -13.01 -13.82 2.89
CA VAL A 154 -13.51 -13.71 1.52
C VAL A 154 -13.34 -12.32 0.92
N LEU A 155 -13.10 -11.28 1.76
CA LEU A 155 -13.05 -9.87 1.36
C LEU A 155 -11.64 -9.32 1.18
N PHE A 156 -10.67 -9.84 1.94
CA PHE A 156 -9.34 -9.24 2.05
C PHE A 156 -8.25 -10.20 1.60
N GLY A 157 -7.07 -9.63 1.28
CA GLY A 157 -5.89 -10.38 0.88
C GLY A 157 -4.61 -9.57 1.03
#